data_95f4a60069692877d8c037ae7b7ce26e
#
_entry.id   95f4a60069692877d8c037ae7b7ce26e
#
_cell.length_a   1.000
_cell.length_b   1.000
_cell.length_c   1.000
_cell.angle_alpha   90.00
_cell.angle_beta   90.00
_cell.angle_gamma   90.00
#
_symmetry.space_group_name_H-M   'P 1'
#
loop_
_entity.id
_entity.type
_entity.pdbx_description
1 polymer ?
#
loop_
_entity_poly.entity_id
_entity_poly.type
_entity_poly.pdbx_seq_one_letter_code
_entity_poly.pdbx_strand_id
1 'polypeptide(L)'
;IACGLHALYLPQMRRYTDLKVYLDTDENLRRYWKIQRDTKSRGYSKEKVMKQILDRVPDAEKYIYPQKKYADLLVKYFDKDLCDYMVDDYVPSLNLEFVFSSEVNTEDLFQSLSDRGISVEYDYTDDLKQQIVRIYNGELAKISISDFENIVSESIPYVEDITESIMFDDDYHRNMIKLFTILLIGYKMKMV
;
A
#
# COMPACT_ATOMS: atom_id res chain seq x y z
N ILE A 1 6.08 16.25 4.80
CA ILE A 1 5.70 14.83 4.93
C ILE A 1 6.09 14.36 6.33
N ALA A 2 5.17 13.70 7.06
CA ALA A 2 5.42 13.06 8.33
C ALA A 2 5.27 11.55 8.17
N CYS A 3 6.25 10.76 8.63
CA CYS A 3 6.19 9.30 8.57
C CYS A 3 6.61 8.67 9.91
N GLY A 4 6.11 7.49 10.20
CA GLY A 4 6.45 6.70 11.38
C GLY A 4 5.29 5.89 11.90
N LEU A 5 5.58 4.96 12.82
CA LEU A 5 4.59 4.03 13.39
C LEU A 5 3.43 4.72 14.13
N HIS A 6 3.59 5.96 14.56
CA HIS A 6 2.59 6.71 15.31
C HIS A 6 2.14 7.99 14.59
N ALA A 7 2.37 8.10 13.27
CA ALA A 7 2.07 9.31 12.51
C ALA A 7 0.59 9.69 12.56
N LEU A 8 -0.32 8.72 12.63
CA LEU A 8 -1.77 8.94 12.72
C LEU A 8 -2.33 8.74 14.13
N TYR A 9 -1.49 8.47 15.15
CA TYR A 9 -1.93 8.22 16.52
C TYR A 9 -2.47 9.48 17.19
N LEU A 10 -1.77 10.60 17.09
CA LEU A 10 -2.15 11.84 17.75
C LEU A 10 -3.18 12.64 16.92
N PRO A 11 -4.31 13.10 17.55
CA PRO A 11 -5.30 13.92 16.86
C PRO A 11 -4.72 15.19 16.24
N GLN A 12 -3.75 15.81 16.89
CA GLN A 12 -3.09 17.02 16.39
C GLN A 12 -2.39 16.75 15.06
N MET A 13 -1.64 15.64 14.95
CA MET A 13 -0.95 15.29 13.70
C MET A 13 -1.95 15.08 12.55
N ARG A 14 -3.07 14.40 12.82
CA ARG A 14 -4.11 14.16 11.81
C ARG A 14 -4.75 15.45 11.27
N ARG A 15 -4.82 16.51 12.08
CA ARG A 15 -5.41 17.81 11.66
C ARG A 15 -4.52 18.59 10.69
N TYR A 16 -3.21 18.38 10.74
CA TYR A 16 -2.23 19.03 9.88
C TYR A 16 -1.85 18.22 8.64
N THR A 17 -2.57 17.12 8.38
CA THR A 17 -2.26 16.20 7.30
C THR A 17 -3.43 16.15 6.31
N ASP A 18 -3.21 16.61 5.09
CA ASP A 18 -4.23 16.64 4.03
C ASP A 18 -4.53 15.25 3.47
N LEU A 19 -3.49 14.43 3.28
CA LEU A 19 -3.61 13.04 2.84
C LEU A 19 -2.93 12.10 3.85
N LYS A 20 -3.65 11.08 4.29
CA LYS A 20 -3.21 10.10 5.28
C LYS A 20 -3.11 8.72 4.63
N VAL A 21 -1.89 8.23 4.49
CA VAL A 21 -1.62 6.91 3.94
C VAL A 21 -1.19 5.96 5.06
N TYR A 22 -1.83 4.80 5.15
CA TYR A 22 -1.46 3.74 6.07
C TYR A 22 -0.92 2.54 5.29
N LEU A 23 0.34 2.18 5.54
CA LEU A 23 0.95 0.99 4.97
C LEU A 23 0.71 -0.19 5.90
N ASP A 24 0.02 -1.19 5.40
CA ASP A 24 -0.25 -2.44 6.10
C ASP A 24 0.48 -3.62 5.43
N THR A 25 0.46 -4.74 6.12
CA THR A 25 1.04 -6.00 5.62
C THR A 25 0.34 -7.15 6.30
N ASP A 26 0.07 -8.21 5.58
CA ASP A 26 -0.41 -9.45 6.19
C ASP A 26 0.49 -9.89 7.32
N GLU A 27 -0.09 -10.41 8.40
CA GLU A 27 0.64 -10.78 9.61
C GLU A 27 1.72 -11.83 9.34
N ASN A 28 1.42 -12.84 8.51
CA ASN A 28 2.40 -13.87 8.14
C ASN A 28 3.55 -13.29 7.32
N LEU A 29 3.24 -12.42 6.36
CA LEU A 29 4.25 -11.74 5.55
C LEU A 29 5.13 -10.80 6.40
N ARG A 30 4.54 -10.10 7.38
CA ARG A 30 5.26 -9.26 8.35
C ARG A 30 6.20 -10.08 9.22
N ARG A 31 5.75 -11.25 9.70
CA ARG A 31 6.57 -12.20 10.45
C ARG A 31 7.71 -12.73 9.60
N TYR A 32 7.42 -13.13 8.36
CA TYR A 32 8.43 -13.57 7.41
C TYR A 32 9.54 -12.53 7.24
N TRP A 33 9.21 -11.31 6.87
CA TRP A 33 10.22 -10.25 6.69
C TRP A 33 11.03 -9.96 7.94
N LYS A 34 10.37 -9.94 9.10
CA LYS A 34 11.08 -9.72 10.37
C LYS A 34 12.03 -10.86 10.68
N ILE A 35 11.63 -12.10 10.48
CA ILE A 35 12.48 -13.28 10.69
C ILE A 35 13.66 -13.21 9.72
N GLN A 36 13.42 -13.05 8.42
CA GLN A 36 14.49 -12.96 7.41
C GLN A 36 15.50 -11.85 7.75
N ARG A 37 15.03 -10.66 8.07
CA ARG A 37 15.89 -9.54 8.43
C ARG A 37 16.70 -9.80 9.70
N ASP A 38 16.05 -10.21 10.79
CA ASP A 38 16.68 -10.28 12.10
C ASP A 38 17.58 -11.51 12.23
N THR A 39 17.32 -12.60 11.53
CA THR A 39 18.20 -13.77 11.45
C THR A 39 19.41 -13.50 10.54
N LYS A 40 19.19 -13.03 9.30
CA LYS A 40 20.27 -12.84 8.32
C LYS A 40 21.18 -11.65 8.63
N SER A 41 20.58 -10.50 9.06
CA SER A 41 21.33 -9.26 9.24
C SER A 41 21.80 -9.04 10.68
N ARG A 42 21.14 -9.64 11.70
CA ARG A 42 21.44 -9.42 13.11
C ARG A 42 21.89 -10.67 13.85
N GLY A 43 21.87 -11.83 13.19
CA GLY A 43 22.30 -13.11 13.76
C GLY A 43 21.45 -13.63 14.91
N TYR A 44 20.18 -13.19 15.04
CA TYR A 44 19.29 -13.69 16.08
C TYR A 44 18.75 -15.06 15.68
N SER A 45 18.48 -15.92 16.68
CA SER A 45 17.78 -17.17 16.41
C SER A 45 16.30 -16.93 16.08
N LYS A 46 15.70 -17.82 15.32
CA LYS A 46 14.31 -17.74 14.89
C LYS A 46 13.35 -17.70 16.11
N GLU A 47 13.65 -18.49 17.15
CA GLU A 47 12.88 -18.53 18.40
C GLU A 47 12.92 -17.17 19.12
N LYS A 48 14.09 -16.52 19.17
CA LYS A 48 14.25 -15.19 19.77
C LYS A 48 13.43 -14.14 19.01
N VAL A 49 13.44 -14.18 17.68
CA VAL A 49 12.67 -13.27 16.84
C VAL A 49 11.17 -13.50 17.04
N MET A 50 10.71 -14.77 17.06
CA MET A 50 9.32 -15.10 17.30
C MET A 50 8.83 -14.62 18.66
N LYS A 51 9.62 -14.82 19.71
CA LYS A 51 9.29 -14.28 21.04
C LYS A 51 9.13 -12.75 20.99
N GLN A 52 10.06 -12.02 20.35
CA GLN A 52 9.96 -10.57 20.20
C GLN A 52 8.73 -10.10 19.41
N ILE A 53 8.28 -10.90 18.42
CA ILE A 53 7.04 -10.61 17.69
C ILE A 53 5.85 -10.71 18.63
N LEU A 54 5.74 -11.83 19.36
CA LEU A 54 4.62 -12.08 20.27
C LEU A 54 4.57 -11.05 21.41
N ASP A 55 5.70 -10.70 21.98
CA ASP A 55 5.80 -9.70 23.07
C ASP A 55 5.32 -8.30 22.63
N ARG A 56 5.32 -8.00 21.33
CA ARG A 56 4.92 -6.69 20.78
C ARG A 56 3.50 -6.64 20.22
N VAL A 57 2.81 -7.76 20.11
CA VAL A 57 1.42 -7.81 19.62
C VAL A 57 0.49 -6.90 20.43
N PRO A 58 0.49 -6.91 21.78
CA PRO A 58 -0.40 -6.04 22.56
C PRO A 58 -0.18 -4.53 22.30
N ASP A 59 1.07 -4.12 22.10
CA ASP A 59 1.39 -2.72 21.76
C ASP A 59 0.89 -2.36 20.35
N ALA A 60 1.02 -3.27 19.38
CA ALA A 60 0.54 -3.05 18.03
C ALA A 60 -1.00 -2.95 17.98
N GLU A 61 -1.70 -3.84 18.67
CA GLU A 61 -3.16 -3.81 18.81
C GLU A 61 -3.66 -2.54 19.48
N LYS A 62 -2.95 -2.05 20.47
CA LYS A 62 -3.35 -0.87 21.21
C LYS A 62 -3.03 0.44 20.51
N TYR A 63 -1.89 0.55 19.85
CA TYR A 63 -1.35 1.83 19.38
C TYR A 63 -1.20 1.94 17.86
N ILE A 64 -0.98 0.82 17.15
CA ILE A 64 -0.66 0.84 15.73
C ILE A 64 -1.89 0.53 14.87
N TYR A 65 -2.51 -0.62 15.07
CA TYR A 65 -3.63 -1.07 14.22
C TYR A 65 -4.85 -0.15 14.24
N PRO A 66 -5.23 0.49 15.37
CA PRO A 66 -6.36 1.42 15.37
C PRO A 66 -6.16 2.67 14.52
N GLN A 67 -4.95 2.95 14.06
CA GLN A 67 -4.67 4.10 13.20
C GLN A 67 -5.20 3.91 11.77
N LYS A 68 -5.43 2.67 11.32
CA LYS A 68 -6.01 2.34 10.00
C LYS A 68 -7.30 3.12 9.71
N LYS A 69 -8.17 3.28 10.70
CA LYS A 69 -9.45 3.98 10.56
C LYS A 69 -9.34 5.47 10.23
N TYR A 70 -8.15 6.03 10.32
CA TYR A 70 -7.89 7.44 10.01
C TYR A 70 -7.24 7.63 8.63
N ALA A 71 -6.91 6.54 7.94
CA ALA A 71 -6.30 6.60 6.63
C ALA A 71 -7.32 7.02 5.56
N ASP A 72 -6.88 7.89 4.66
CA ASP A 72 -7.58 8.19 3.41
C ASP A 72 -7.27 7.11 2.35
N LEU A 73 -6.04 6.56 2.41
CA LEU A 73 -5.57 5.43 1.62
C LEU A 73 -4.94 4.38 2.52
N LEU A 74 -5.47 3.17 2.53
CA LEU A 74 -4.81 2.02 3.10
C LEU A 74 -4.17 1.22 1.96
N VAL A 75 -2.89 0.97 2.08
CA VAL A 75 -2.12 0.10 1.18
C VAL A 75 -1.71 -1.14 1.93
N LYS A 76 -2.05 -2.32 1.43
CA LYS A 76 -1.72 -3.58 2.07
C LYS A 76 -0.90 -4.46 1.13
N TYR A 77 0.26 -4.92 1.61
CA TYR A 77 0.96 -6.03 1.01
C TYR A 77 0.37 -7.35 1.52
N PHE A 78 0.08 -8.25 0.61
CA PHE A 78 -0.39 -9.60 0.95
C PHE A 78 0.20 -10.66 0.05
N ASP A 79 0.21 -11.90 0.55
CA ASP A 79 0.56 -13.09 -0.21
C ASP A 79 -0.69 -13.93 -0.42
N LYS A 80 -1.04 -14.20 -1.67
CA LYS A 80 -2.23 -14.98 -2.02
C LYS A 80 -2.18 -16.42 -1.47
N ASP A 81 -0.98 -16.98 -1.40
CA ASP A 81 -0.75 -18.37 -0.96
C ASP A 81 -0.55 -18.49 0.57
N LEU A 82 -0.89 -17.43 1.31
CA LEU A 82 -0.79 -17.41 2.78
C LEU A 82 0.63 -17.73 3.28
N CYS A 83 1.56 -16.82 3.00
CA CYS A 83 2.99 -16.90 3.36
C CYS A 83 3.28 -17.79 4.57
N ASP A 84 3.98 -18.92 4.36
CA ASP A 84 4.49 -19.75 5.44
C ASP A 84 5.84 -19.23 5.94
N TYR A 85 5.79 -18.36 6.95
CA TYR A 85 6.98 -17.74 7.55
C TYR A 85 7.89 -18.74 8.30
N MET A 86 7.46 -20.00 8.47
CA MET A 86 8.26 -21.06 9.09
C MET A 86 9.16 -21.79 8.09
N VAL A 87 8.86 -21.70 6.80
CA VAL A 87 9.67 -22.31 5.73
C VAL A 87 10.82 -21.37 5.35
N ASP A 88 12.06 -21.88 5.40
CA ASP A 88 13.25 -21.05 5.23
C ASP A 88 13.45 -20.53 3.79
N ASP A 89 13.07 -21.32 2.79
CA ASP A 89 13.23 -20.99 1.37
C ASP A 89 11.92 -20.50 0.72
N TYR A 90 10.93 -20.12 1.51
CA TYR A 90 9.69 -19.57 0.99
C TYR A 90 9.96 -18.21 0.32
N VAL A 91 9.41 -18.02 -0.87
CA VAL A 91 9.45 -16.75 -1.60
C VAL A 91 8.04 -16.23 -1.76
N PRO A 92 7.64 -15.19 -1.00
CA PRO A 92 6.29 -14.68 -1.06
C PRO A 92 6.00 -14.01 -2.42
N SER A 93 4.79 -14.23 -2.93
CA SER A 93 4.24 -13.48 -4.05
C SER A 93 3.61 -12.19 -3.53
N LEU A 94 4.30 -11.07 -3.72
CA LEU A 94 3.86 -9.78 -3.18
C LEU A 94 2.75 -9.16 -4.03
N ASN A 95 1.56 -9.12 -3.50
CA ASN A 95 0.41 -8.47 -4.12
C ASN A 95 0.06 -7.19 -3.36
N LEU A 96 -0.70 -6.30 -3.99
CA LEU A 96 -1.13 -5.03 -3.43
C LEU A 96 -2.66 -4.96 -3.33
N GLU A 97 -3.13 -4.49 -2.18
CA GLU A 97 -4.52 -4.10 -1.96
C GLU A 97 -4.56 -2.63 -1.56
N PHE A 98 -5.44 -1.88 -2.19
CA PHE A 98 -5.71 -0.48 -1.90
C PHE A 98 -7.13 -0.35 -1.40
N VAL A 99 -7.35 0.36 -0.28
CA VAL A 99 -8.68 0.66 0.24
C VAL A 99 -8.79 2.17 0.45
N PHE A 100 -9.80 2.78 -0.15
CA PHE A 100 -10.04 4.23 -0.09
C PHE A 100 -11.52 4.56 -0.36
N SER A 101 -11.90 5.83 -0.25
CA SER A 101 -13.29 6.27 -0.41
C SER A 101 -13.90 5.83 -1.75
N SER A 102 -15.15 5.35 -1.72
CA SER A 102 -15.93 5.05 -2.93
C SER A 102 -16.31 6.29 -3.76
N GLU A 103 -16.12 7.49 -3.23
CA GLU A 103 -16.34 8.76 -3.95
C GLU A 103 -15.22 9.09 -4.96
N VAL A 104 -14.06 8.43 -4.85
CA VAL A 104 -12.94 8.62 -5.78
C VAL A 104 -13.28 7.94 -7.11
N ASN A 105 -13.38 8.70 -8.19
CA ASN A 105 -13.56 8.12 -9.52
C ASN A 105 -12.26 7.43 -9.98
N THR A 106 -12.38 6.16 -10.36
CA THR A 106 -11.30 5.31 -10.84
C THR A 106 -11.47 4.82 -12.27
N GLU A 107 -12.54 5.24 -12.98
CA GLU A 107 -12.87 4.73 -14.31
C GLU A 107 -11.73 4.93 -15.31
N ASP A 108 -11.22 6.17 -15.43
CA ASP A 108 -10.15 6.51 -16.35
C ASP A 108 -8.85 5.76 -16.01
N LEU A 109 -8.54 5.63 -14.70
CA LEU A 109 -7.38 4.88 -14.25
C LEU A 109 -7.49 3.39 -14.60
N PHE A 110 -8.65 2.77 -14.36
CA PHE A 110 -8.84 1.35 -14.65
C PHE A 110 -8.87 1.08 -16.15
N GLN A 111 -9.44 1.99 -16.95
CA GLN A 111 -9.36 1.89 -18.40
C GLN A 111 -7.90 1.95 -18.87
N SER A 112 -7.13 2.92 -18.39
CA SER A 112 -5.72 3.09 -18.76
C SER A 112 -4.84 1.91 -18.34
N LEU A 113 -5.11 1.28 -17.19
CA LEU A 113 -4.47 0.03 -16.77
C LEU A 113 -4.86 -1.14 -17.66
N SER A 114 -6.15 -1.27 -17.99
CA SER A 114 -6.69 -2.33 -18.85
C SER A 114 -6.12 -2.27 -20.27
N ASP A 115 -5.98 -1.07 -20.84
CA ASP A 115 -5.39 -0.86 -22.18
C ASP A 115 -3.93 -1.33 -22.26
N ARG A 116 -3.26 -1.39 -21.11
CA ARG A 116 -1.89 -1.93 -20.95
C ARG A 116 -1.86 -3.41 -20.51
N GLY A 117 -3.02 -4.06 -20.51
CA GLY A 117 -3.17 -5.48 -20.16
C GLY A 117 -3.03 -5.80 -18.67
N ILE A 118 -3.21 -4.79 -17.80
CA ILE A 118 -3.20 -4.96 -16.34
C ILE A 118 -4.62 -5.26 -15.86
N SER A 119 -4.80 -6.43 -15.30
CA SER A 119 -6.08 -6.81 -14.67
C SER A 119 -6.13 -6.32 -13.22
N VAL A 120 -7.25 -5.73 -12.88
CA VAL A 120 -7.53 -5.21 -11.54
C VAL A 120 -8.73 -5.96 -10.98
N GLU A 121 -8.59 -6.52 -9.78
CA GLU A 121 -9.73 -7.02 -9.02
C GLU A 121 -10.33 -5.88 -8.22
N TYR A 122 -11.65 -5.70 -8.31
CA TYR A 122 -12.34 -4.57 -7.74
C TYR A 122 -13.57 -5.01 -6.94
N ASP A 123 -13.74 -4.43 -5.75
CA ASP A 123 -14.82 -4.72 -4.83
C ASP A 123 -15.13 -3.49 -3.95
N TYR A 124 -16.16 -3.60 -3.11
CA TYR A 124 -16.52 -2.60 -2.11
C TYR A 124 -16.52 -3.20 -0.71
N THR A 125 -16.35 -2.35 0.30
CA THR A 125 -16.66 -2.72 1.68
C THR A 125 -18.17 -2.96 1.86
N ASP A 126 -18.56 -3.74 2.87
CA ASP A 126 -19.98 -4.10 3.15
C ASP A 126 -20.91 -2.87 3.29
N ASP A 127 -20.38 -1.74 3.78
CA ASP A 127 -21.11 -0.49 3.93
C ASP A 127 -21.08 0.41 2.67
N LEU A 128 -20.45 -0.04 1.59
CA LEU A 128 -20.28 0.62 0.30
C LEU A 128 -19.55 1.99 0.37
N LYS A 129 -18.91 2.32 1.48
CA LYS A 129 -18.21 3.59 1.66
C LYS A 129 -16.80 3.60 1.14
N GLN A 130 -16.22 2.44 0.97
CA GLN A 130 -14.87 2.30 0.45
C GLN A 130 -14.85 1.29 -0.69
N GLN A 131 -13.98 1.53 -1.64
CA GLN A 131 -13.64 0.59 -2.69
C GLN A 131 -12.34 -0.13 -2.32
N ILE A 132 -12.25 -1.39 -2.75
CA ILE A 132 -11.12 -2.29 -2.55
C ILE A 132 -10.59 -2.66 -3.92
N VAL A 133 -9.32 -2.36 -4.15
CA VAL A 133 -8.64 -2.62 -5.43
C VAL A 133 -7.46 -3.54 -5.16
N ARG A 134 -7.40 -4.69 -5.86
CA ARG A 134 -6.30 -5.64 -5.74
C ARG A 134 -5.57 -5.78 -7.05
N ILE A 135 -4.24 -5.74 -6.99
CA ILE A 135 -3.36 -5.95 -8.13
C ILE A 135 -2.36 -7.03 -7.75
N TYR A 136 -2.35 -8.10 -8.53
CA TYR A 136 -1.52 -9.25 -8.29
C TYR A 136 -0.12 -9.07 -8.90
N ASN A 137 0.88 -9.71 -8.30
CA ASN A 137 2.29 -9.58 -8.69
C ASN A 137 2.55 -9.87 -10.18
N GLY A 138 1.86 -10.86 -10.75
CA GLY A 138 1.96 -11.18 -12.19
C GLY A 138 1.48 -10.06 -13.11
N GLU A 139 0.57 -9.19 -12.64
CA GLU A 139 0.11 -8.02 -13.38
C GLU A 139 1.14 -6.88 -13.33
N LEU A 140 1.76 -6.66 -12.16
CA LEU A 140 2.75 -5.61 -11.96
C LEU A 140 3.98 -5.74 -12.87
N ALA A 141 4.35 -6.96 -13.24
CA ALA A 141 5.48 -7.22 -14.13
C ALA A 141 5.22 -6.85 -15.61
N LYS A 142 3.99 -6.52 -15.98
CA LYS A 142 3.61 -6.17 -17.36
C LYS A 142 3.77 -4.69 -17.67
N ILE A 143 3.85 -3.83 -16.68
CA ILE A 143 3.86 -2.37 -16.83
C ILE A 143 5.29 -1.83 -16.86
N SER A 144 5.59 -0.91 -17.75
CA SER A 144 6.88 -0.23 -17.83
C SER A 144 6.89 1.09 -17.03
N ILE A 145 8.08 1.66 -16.81
CA ILE A 145 8.20 2.97 -16.15
C ILE A 145 7.47 4.06 -16.95
N SER A 146 7.64 4.07 -18.28
CA SER A 146 6.96 5.04 -19.15
C SER A 146 5.44 4.90 -19.14
N ASP A 147 4.92 3.70 -18.89
CA ASP A 147 3.48 3.50 -18.76
C ASP A 147 2.92 4.20 -17.52
N PHE A 148 3.65 4.18 -16.40
CA PHE A 148 3.22 4.91 -15.20
C PHE A 148 3.12 6.42 -15.43
N GLU A 149 4.09 7.02 -16.16
CA GLU A 149 4.08 8.43 -16.51
C GLU A 149 2.87 8.76 -17.41
N ASN A 150 2.63 7.93 -18.42
CA ASN A 150 1.49 8.10 -19.32
C ASN A 150 0.15 7.94 -18.58
N ILE A 151 0.00 6.93 -17.72
CA ILE A 151 -1.21 6.72 -16.93
C ILE A 151 -1.53 7.95 -16.07
N VAL A 152 -0.54 8.54 -15.42
CA VAL A 152 -0.75 9.75 -14.61
C VAL A 152 -1.31 10.87 -15.46
N SER A 153 -0.70 11.15 -16.62
CA SER A 153 -1.13 12.25 -17.51
C SER A 153 -2.49 11.99 -18.18
N GLU A 154 -2.82 10.73 -18.47
CA GLU A 154 -4.06 10.35 -19.15
C GLU A 154 -5.27 10.26 -18.21
N SER A 155 -5.04 9.81 -16.96
CA SER A 155 -6.12 9.33 -16.08
C SER A 155 -6.31 10.13 -14.81
N ILE A 156 -5.35 11.00 -14.44
CA ILE A 156 -5.44 11.72 -13.17
C ILE A 156 -5.47 13.23 -13.42
N PRO A 157 -6.62 13.88 -13.22
CA PRO A 157 -6.75 15.31 -13.40
C PRO A 157 -6.08 16.10 -12.27
N TYR A 158 -5.76 17.37 -12.51
CA TYR A 158 -5.25 18.34 -11.53
C TYR A 158 -3.88 18.01 -10.93
N VAL A 159 -3.06 17.25 -11.66
CA VAL A 159 -1.72 16.86 -11.18
C VAL A 159 -0.58 17.37 -12.08
N GLU A 160 -0.88 18.21 -13.07
CA GLU A 160 0.11 18.73 -14.03
C GLU A 160 1.30 19.38 -13.32
N ASP A 161 1.05 20.16 -12.28
CA ASP A 161 2.08 20.88 -11.53
C ASP A 161 3.00 19.96 -10.70
N ILE A 162 2.56 18.73 -10.41
CA ILE A 162 3.33 17.79 -9.60
C ILE A 162 3.95 16.65 -10.41
N THR A 163 3.50 16.42 -11.63
CA THR A 163 4.01 15.32 -12.48
C THR A 163 5.50 15.43 -12.75
N GLU A 164 6.04 16.63 -12.95
CA GLU A 164 7.48 16.86 -13.15
C GLU A 164 8.34 16.45 -11.93
N SER A 165 7.73 16.38 -10.75
CA SER A 165 8.40 16.01 -9.50
C SER A 165 8.28 14.52 -9.15
N ILE A 166 7.46 13.78 -9.90
CA ILE A 166 7.22 12.36 -9.65
C ILE A 166 8.20 11.54 -10.44
N MET A 167 9.05 10.81 -9.73
CA MET A 167 9.96 9.85 -10.36
C MET A 167 9.46 8.43 -10.13
N PHE A 168 9.24 7.69 -11.22
CA PHE A 168 9.03 6.26 -11.21
C PHE A 168 10.39 5.54 -11.34
N ASP A 169 10.48 4.33 -10.80
CA ASP A 169 11.73 3.56 -10.73
C ASP A 169 11.47 2.07 -11.04
N ASP A 170 12.45 1.20 -10.88
CA ASP A 170 12.35 -0.22 -11.19
C ASP A 170 11.51 -1.02 -10.15
N ASP A 171 11.02 -0.38 -9.09
CA ASP A 171 10.14 -1.00 -8.10
C ASP A 171 8.67 -0.79 -8.47
N TYR A 172 8.11 -1.74 -9.21
CA TYR A 172 6.73 -1.69 -9.70
C TYR A 172 5.69 -1.60 -8.59
N HIS A 173 5.93 -2.25 -7.44
CA HIS A 173 5.04 -2.15 -6.28
C HIS A 173 5.00 -0.72 -5.75
N ARG A 174 6.17 -0.11 -5.59
CA ARG A 174 6.29 1.28 -5.15
C ARG A 174 5.66 2.25 -6.15
N ASN A 175 5.85 2.02 -7.42
CA ASN A 175 5.24 2.83 -8.48
C ASN A 175 3.72 2.75 -8.47
N MET A 176 3.16 1.56 -8.24
CA MET A 176 1.71 1.41 -8.12
C MET A 176 1.17 2.13 -6.86
N ILE A 177 1.91 2.11 -5.76
CA ILE A 177 1.56 2.88 -4.55
C ILE A 177 1.61 4.39 -4.83
N LYS A 178 2.63 4.87 -5.56
CA LYS A 178 2.71 6.26 -6.00
C LYS A 178 1.49 6.62 -6.85
N LEU A 179 1.13 5.80 -7.83
CA LEU A 179 0.00 6.03 -8.73
C LEU A 179 -1.32 6.22 -7.95
N PHE A 180 -1.66 5.32 -7.04
CA PHE A 180 -2.87 5.47 -6.21
C PHE A 180 -2.79 6.66 -5.24
N THR A 181 -1.59 6.99 -4.75
CA THR A 181 -1.39 8.17 -3.91
C THR A 181 -1.64 9.45 -4.71
N ILE A 182 -1.15 9.53 -5.95
CA ILE A 182 -1.35 10.66 -6.87
C ILE A 182 -2.84 10.80 -7.23
N LEU A 183 -3.52 9.69 -7.50
CA LEU A 183 -4.97 9.70 -7.74
C LEU A 183 -5.73 10.37 -6.60
N LEU A 184 -5.40 10.02 -5.34
CA LEU A 184 -6.06 10.65 -4.19
C LEU A 184 -5.65 12.09 -3.98
N ILE A 185 -4.44 12.49 -4.33
CA ILE A 185 -4.02 13.90 -4.33
C ILE A 185 -4.87 14.68 -5.33
N GLY A 186 -4.97 14.22 -6.58
CA GLY A 186 -5.78 14.85 -7.62
C GLY A 186 -7.26 14.96 -7.21
N TYR A 187 -7.81 13.89 -6.63
CA TYR A 187 -9.17 13.92 -6.09
C TYR A 187 -9.35 15.01 -5.01
N LYS A 188 -8.44 15.11 -4.06
CA LYS A 188 -8.51 16.13 -3.01
C LYS A 188 -8.31 17.54 -3.53
N MET A 189 -7.46 17.74 -4.53
CA MET A 189 -7.28 19.06 -5.18
C MET A 189 -8.55 19.51 -5.91
N LYS A 190 -9.33 18.59 -6.48
CA LYS A 190 -10.63 18.89 -7.10
C LYS A 190 -11.68 19.39 -6.10
N MET A 191 -11.57 19.00 -4.83
CA MET A 191 -12.54 19.32 -3.77
C MET A 191 -12.28 20.70 -3.11
N VAL A 192 -11.14 21.31 -3.40
CA VAL A 192 -10.75 22.65 -2.90
C VAL A 192 -11.11 23.70 -3.93
#